data_b64ac0f5679067760b39d09716c5e897
#
_entry.id   b64ac0f5679067760b39d09716c5e897
#
_cell.length_a   1.000
_cell.length_b   1.000
_cell.length_c   1.000
_cell.angle_alpha   90.00
_cell.angle_beta   90.00
_cell.angle_gamma   90.00
#
_symmetry.space_group_name_H-M   'P 1'
#
loop_
_entity.id
_entity.type
_entity.pdbx_description
1 polymer ?
#
loop_
_entity_poly.entity_id
_entity_poly.type
_entity_poly.pdbx_seq_one_letter_code
_entity_poly.pdbx_strand_id
1 'polypeptide(L)'
;MIKPFSVSPDAGSEVRFQAYINALSEEIGHADRLDPLRSYCTGLLLPGERKSIEPMAARLDPRHVQATHQSLHHFVAKAPWDDAAVLTAVREQVLPALTRQGPITAWILDDTGFPKKGTHSVGVARQY
;
A
#
# COMPACT_ATOMS: atom_id res chain seq x y z
N MET A 1 0.16 1.54 21.59
CA MET A 1 -1.05 2.36 21.30
C MET A 1 -0.69 3.35 20.22
N ILE A 2 -1.15 3.11 19.02
CA ILE A 2 -0.94 4.01 17.89
C ILE A 2 -1.71 5.30 18.18
N LYS A 3 -1.05 6.45 18.10
CA LYS A 3 -1.75 7.73 18.24
C LYS A 3 -2.75 7.87 17.10
N PRO A 4 -4.02 8.21 17.39
CA PRO A 4 -4.97 8.43 16.32
C PRO A 4 -4.43 9.50 15.36
N PHE A 5 -4.70 9.31 14.08
CA PHE A 5 -4.33 10.21 13.00
C PHE A 5 -4.78 11.65 13.34
N SER A 6 -3.83 12.49 13.72
CA SER A 6 -4.10 13.82 14.29
C SER A 6 -4.18 14.93 13.25
N VAL A 7 -4.32 14.57 11.97
CA VAL A 7 -4.42 15.55 10.89
C VAL A 7 -5.89 15.86 10.60
N SER A 8 -6.21 17.14 10.51
CA SER A 8 -7.56 17.59 10.16
C SER A 8 -8.03 17.00 8.83
N PRO A 9 -9.30 16.56 8.72
CA PRO A 9 -9.88 16.14 7.44
C PRO A 9 -9.80 17.22 6.35
N ASP A 10 -9.75 18.48 6.75
CA ASP A 10 -9.65 19.63 5.85
C ASP A 10 -8.20 19.95 5.41
N ALA A 11 -7.21 19.27 5.97
CA ALA A 11 -5.83 19.42 5.54
C ALA A 11 -5.67 18.97 4.08
N GLY A 12 -4.76 19.61 3.36
CA GLY A 12 -4.43 19.25 1.98
C GLY A 12 -4.02 17.78 1.84
N SER A 13 -4.25 17.20 0.66
CA SER A 13 -3.98 15.77 0.39
C SER A 13 -2.53 15.37 0.68
N GLU A 14 -1.57 16.25 0.37
CA GLU A 14 -0.15 16.02 0.64
C GLU A 14 0.14 15.87 2.14
N VAL A 15 -0.43 16.76 2.95
CA VAL A 15 -0.26 16.73 4.42
C VAL A 15 -0.86 15.45 4.99
N ARG A 16 -2.04 15.05 4.51
CA ARG A 16 -2.69 13.79 4.94
C ARG A 16 -1.88 12.57 4.53
N PHE A 17 -1.38 12.55 3.29
CA PHE A 17 -0.54 11.47 2.80
C PHE A 17 0.75 11.34 3.61
N GLN A 18 1.45 12.45 3.87
CA GLN A 18 2.67 12.44 4.67
C GLN A 18 2.42 11.93 6.10
N ALA A 19 1.32 12.36 6.72
CA ALA A 19 0.96 11.91 8.05
C ALA A 19 0.61 10.41 8.08
N TYR A 20 -0.06 9.90 7.04
CA TYR A 20 -0.34 8.48 6.88
C TYR A 20 0.95 7.65 6.74
N ILE A 21 1.88 8.09 5.89
CA ILE A 21 3.18 7.42 5.71
C ILE A 21 3.97 7.42 7.03
N ASN A 22 3.97 8.52 7.78
CA ASN A 22 4.64 8.59 9.06
C ASN A 22 4.04 7.60 10.08
N ALA A 23 2.71 7.49 10.13
CA ALA A 23 2.04 6.53 11.01
C ALA A 23 2.38 5.07 10.65
N LEU A 24 2.42 4.72 9.36
CA LEU A 24 2.83 3.40 8.92
C LEU A 24 4.31 3.13 9.21
N SER A 25 5.18 4.15 9.12
CA SER A 25 6.61 4.00 9.34
C SER A 25 6.96 3.59 10.77
N GLU A 26 6.12 3.93 11.75
CA GLU A 26 6.28 3.51 13.13
C GLU A 26 6.20 1.98 13.29
N GLU A 27 5.40 1.32 12.42
CA GLU A 27 5.18 -0.13 12.45
C GLU A 27 6.21 -0.95 11.67
N ILE A 28 6.91 -0.34 10.73
CA ILE A 28 7.91 -1.05 9.92
C ILE A 28 9.32 -1.08 10.53
N GLY A 29 9.51 -0.45 11.68
CA GLY A 29 10.56 -0.71 12.67
C GLY A 29 11.96 -0.22 12.36
N HIS A 30 12.27 0.36 11.20
CA HIS A 30 13.61 0.86 10.89
C HIS A 30 13.57 2.11 10.01
N ALA A 31 14.35 3.13 10.38
CA ALA A 31 14.38 4.42 9.69
C ALA A 31 14.67 4.31 8.18
N ASP A 32 15.54 3.39 7.79
CA ASP A 32 15.91 3.16 6.38
C ASP A 32 14.75 2.66 5.51
N ARG A 33 13.65 2.23 6.13
CA ARG A 33 12.46 1.75 5.42
C ARG A 33 11.46 2.86 5.09
N LEU A 34 11.62 4.05 5.66
CA LEU A 34 10.71 5.17 5.45
C LEU A 34 10.68 5.63 3.99
N ASP A 35 11.84 5.85 3.38
CA ASP A 35 11.93 6.29 2.00
C ASP A 35 11.41 5.24 1.00
N PRO A 36 11.76 3.94 1.10
CA PRO A 36 11.12 2.90 0.29
C PRO A 36 9.61 2.80 0.50
N LEU A 37 9.11 2.91 1.73
CA LEU A 37 7.67 2.92 2.04
C LEU A 37 6.97 4.08 1.32
N ARG A 38 7.50 5.29 1.48
CA ARG A 38 6.95 6.49 0.82
C ARG A 38 6.96 6.33 -0.69
N SER A 39 8.07 5.89 -1.26
CA SER A 39 8.22 5.68 -2.70
C SER A 39 7.25 4.63 -3.22
N TYR A 40 7.08 3.51 -2.52
CA TYR A 40 6.14 2.47 -2.90
C TYR A 40 4.70 2.96 -2.86
N CYS A 41 4.28 3.61 -1.79
CA CYS A 41 2.94 4.18 -1.68
C CYS A 41 2.68 5.27 -2.73
N THR A 42 3.68 6.13 -3.01
CA THR A 42 3.61 7.12 -4.09
C THR A 42 3.44 6.43 -5.44
N GLY A 43 4.21 5.40 -5.71
CA GLY A 43 4.11 4.61 -6.95
C GLY A 43 2.75 3.95 -7.15
N LEU A 44 2.11 3.50 -6.07
CA LEU A 44 0.74 2.97 -6.12
C LEU A 44 -0.28 4.05 -6.51
N LEU A 45 -0.09 5.29 -6.07
CA LEU A 45 -0.99 6.42 -6.36
C LEU A 45 -0.77 7.04 -7.73
N LEU A 46 0.45 6.99 -8.27
CA LEU A 46 0.75 7.54 -9.59
C LEU A 46 -0.04 6.81 -10.69
N PRO A 47 -0.47 7.52 -11.75
CA PRO A 47 -1.16 6.91 -12.88
C PRO A 47 -0.28 5.87 -13.58
N GLY A 48 -0.90 4.83 -14.11
CA GLY A 48 -0.22 3.75 -14.83
C GLY A 48 -0.97 2.44 -14.72
N GLU A 49 -1.04 1.70 -15.81
CA GLU A 49 -1.79 0.43 -15.89
C GLU A 49 -1.15 -0.69 -15.06
N ARG A 50 0.18 -0.69 -14.97
CA ARG A 50 0.92 -1.71 -14.22
C ARG A 50 1.50 -1.14 -12.94
N LYS A 51 1.19 -1.79 -11.82
CA LYS A 51 1.68 -1.47 -10.47
C LYS A 51 2.77 -2.43 -9.97
N SER A 52 3.39 -3.20 -10.87
CA SER A 52 4.58 -3.98 -10.53
C SER A 52 5.79 -3.06 -10.31
N ILE A 53 6.79 -3.57 -9.60
CA ILE A 53 7.91 -2.77 -9.09
C ILE A 53 8.72 -2.09 -10.19
N GLU A 54 9.00 -2.80 -11.29
CA GLU A 54 9.82 -2.25 -12.38
C GLU A 54 9.17 -1.04 -13.08
N PRO A 55 7.91 -1.11 -13.58
CA PRO A 55 7.24 0.07 -14.12
C PRO A 55 7.04 1.18 -13.10
N MET A 56 6.88 0.83 -11.83
CA MET A 56 6.78 1.79 -10.73
C MET A 56 8.10 2.55 -10.54
N ALA A 57 9.22 1.84 -10.49
CA ALA A 57 10.56 2.43 -10.38
C ALA A 57 10.86 3.39 -11.53
N ALA A 58 10.49 3.00 -12.75
CA ALA A 58 10.68 3.85 -13.94
C ALA A 58 9.87 5.17 -13.87
N ARG A 59 8.72 5.16 -13.23
CA ARG A 59 7.91 6.36 -13.02
C ARG A 59 8.40 7.24 -11.88
N LEU A 60 8.87 6.62 -10.81
CA LEU A 60 9.34 7.32 -9.60
C LEU A 60 10.68 8.03 -9.84
N ASP A 61 11.61 7.32 -10.45
CA ASP A 61 12.95 7.86 -10.76
C ASP A 61 13.46 7.34 -12.11
N PRO A 62 13.11 8.02 -13.21
CA PRO A 62 13.54 7.61 -14.55
C PRO A 62 15.05 7.59 -14.76
N ARG A 63 15.81 8.31 -13.92
CA ARG A 63 17.28 8.40 -14.04
C ARG A 63 17.99 7.23 -13.35
N HIS A 64 17.36 6.64 -12.34
CA HIS A 64 17.97 5.60 -11.50
C HIS A 64 17.05 4.39 -11.34
N VAL A 65 16.41 3.95 -12.42
CA VAL A 65 15.39 2.88 -12.43
C VAL A 65 15.89 1.62 -11.73
N GLN A 66 17.12 1.19 -12.01
CA GLN A 66 17.69 -0.03 -11.43
C GLN A 66 17.83 0.07 -9.90
N ALA A 67 18.38 1.18 -9.41
CA ALA A 67 18.55 1.39 -7.97
C ALA A 67 17.20 1.49 -7.24
N THR A 68 16.26 2.22 -7.81
CA THR A 68 14.90 2.36 -7.28
C THR A 68 14.17 1.00 -7.30
N HIS A 69 14.28 0.23 -8.37
CA HIS A 69 13.74 -1.13 -8.45
C HIS A 69 14.30 -2.03 -7.34
N GLN A 70 15.61 -2.03 -7.13
CA GLN A 70 16.24 -2.84 -6.08
C GLN A 70 15.78 -2.42 -4.68
N SER A 71 15.70 -1.11 -4.43
CA SER A 71 15.23 -0.57 -3.14
C SER A 71 13.79 -0.99 -2.85
N LEU A 72 12.88 -0.82 -3.80
CA LEU A 72 11.48 -1.20 -3.66
C LEU A 72 11.30 -2.72 -3.52
N HIS A 73 12.03 -3.49 -4.33
CA HIS A 73 11.98 -4.95 -4.26
C HIS A 73 12.48 -5.46 -2.91
N HIS A 74 13.60 -4.92 -2.41
CA HIS A 74 14.10 -5.27 -1.08
C HIS A 74 13.08 -4.93 0.01
N PHE A 75 12.48 -3.76 -0.04
CA PHE A 75 11.48 -3.32 0.93
C PHE A 75 10.26 -4.26 0.96
N VAL A 76 9.71 -4.59 -0.20
CA VAL A 76 8.47 -5.40 -0.29
C VAL A 76 8.73 -6.88 -0.04
N ALA A 77 9.83 -7.43 -0.59
CA ALA A 77 10.03 -8.87 -0.64
C ALA A 77 11.04 -9.41 0.40
N LYS A 78 11.88 -8.57 0.96
CA LYS A 78 13.01 -9.01 1.81
C LYS A 78 13.08 -8.35 3.18
N ALA A 79 12.63 -7.10 3.31
CA ALA A 79 12.70 -6.40 4.59
C ALA A 79 11.80 -7.08 5.64
N PRO A 80 12.31 -7.34 6.85
CA PRO A 80 11.58 -8.06 7.89
C PRO A 80 10.66 -7.10 8.67
N TRP A 81 9.61 -6.60 8.03
CA TRP A 81 8.54 -5.87 8.71
C TRP A 81 7.33 -6.78 8.91
N ASP A 82 6.56 -6.50 9.96
CA ASP A 82 5.37 -7.28 10.33
C ASP A 82 4.14 -6.76 9.58
N ASP A 83 3.60 -7.57 8.69
CA ASP A 83 2.41 -7.25 7.92
C ASP A 83 1.15 -7.13 8.81
N ALA A 84 1.05 -7.90 9.88
CA ALA A 84 -0.07 -7.80 10.82
C ALA A 84 -0.07 -6.46 11.57
N ALA A 85 1.10 -5.97 11.96
CA ALA A 85 1.24 -4.64 12.58
C ALA A 85 0.84 -3.53 11.60
N VAL A 86 1.32 -3.60 10.36
CA VAL A 86 0.95 -2.64 9.31
C VAL A 86 -0.56 -2.66 9.02
N LEU A 87 -1.16 -3.85 8.88
CA LEU A 87 -2.61 -3.98 8.66
C LEU A 87 -3.42 -3.42 9.84
N THR A 88 -2.93 -3.60 11.06
CA THR A 88 -3.55 -3.01 12.26
C THR A 88 -3.52 -1.49 12.20
N ALA A 89 -2.36 -0.91 11.85
CA ALA A 89 -2.22 0.54 11.68
C ALA A 89 -3.15 1.08 10.59
N VAL A 90 -3.23 0.40 9.44
CA VAL A 90 -4.16 0.76 8.36
C VAL A 90 -5.61 0.75 8.85
N ARG A 91 -6.02 -0.31 9.54
CA ARG A 91 -7.37 -0.42 10.10
C ARG A 91 -7.70 0.72 11.04
N GLU A 92 -6.79 1.07 11.94
CA GLU A 92 -6.99 2.16 12.90
C GLU A 92 -7.10 3.53 12.25
N GLN A 93 -6.48 3.71 11.08
CA GLN A 93 -6.61 4.93 10.27
C GLN A 93 -7.95 4.98 9.51
N VAL A 94 -8.38 3.86 8.96
CA VAL A 94 -9.51 3.78 8.02
C VAL A 94 -10.86 3.67 8.73
N LEU A 95 -10.97 2.86 9.81
CA LEU A 95 -12.24 2.61 10.49
C LEU A 95 -12.94 3.87 11.00
N PRO A 96 -12.25 4.83 11.64
CA PRO A 96 -12.90 6.06 12.09
C PRO A 96 -13.49 6.88 10.94
N ALA A 97 -12.88 6.84 9.76
CA ALA A 97 -13.39 7.50 8.57
C ALA A 97 -14.63 6.80 8.02
N LEU A 98 -14.63 5.47 7.98
CA LEU A 98 -15.76 4.66 7.51
C LEU A 98 -16.98 4.80 8.43
N THR A 99 -16.78 4.85 9.74
CA THR A 99 -17.87 4.89 10.73
C THR A 99 -18.40 6.28 11.00
N ARG A 100 -17.80 7.32 10.43
CA ARG A 100 -18.22 8.72 10.66
C ARG A 100 -19.64 9.00 10.22
N GLN A 101 -20.14 8.33 9.19
CA GLN A 101 -21.50 8.50 8.65
C GLN A 101 -22.52 7.52 9.24
N GLY A 102 -22.10 6.63 10.12
CA GLY A 102 -22.95 5.63 10.76
C GLY A 102 -22.21 4.33 11.03
N PRO A 103 -22.82 3.39 11.76
CA PRO A 103 -22.22 2.09 12.05
C PRO A 103 -22.08 1.25 10.78
N ILE A 104 -21.10 0.38 10.78
CA ILE A 104 -20.95 -0.64 9.72
C ILE A 104 -22.09 -1.65 9.89
N THR A 105 -22.95 -1.77 8.89
CA THR A 105 -24.14 -2.64 8.92
C THR A 105 -23.98 -3.91 8.10
N ALA A 106 -22.95 -4.01 7.25
CA ALA A 106 -22.72 -5.15 6.40
C ALA A 106 -21.22 -5.36 6.12
N TRP A 107 -20.84 -6.61 5.90
CA TRP A 107 -19.55 -7.00 5.34
C TRP A 107 -19.79 -7.62 3.97
N ILE A 108 -19.06 -7.14 2.97
CA ILE A 108 -19.13 -7.70 1.62
C ILE A 108 -17.83 -8.47 1.39
N LEU A 109 -17.97 -9.78 1.16
CA LEU A 109 -16.87 -10.67 0.78
C LEU A 109 -17.03 -10.99 -0.69
N ASP A 110 -15.97 -10.75 -1.45
CA ASP A 110 -15.95 -11.02 -2.88
C ASP A 110 -14.66 -11.76 -3.25
N ASP A 111 -14.75 -12.61 -4.29
CA ASP A 111 -13.61 -13.37 -4.78
C ASP A 111 -12.72 -12.49 -5.68
N THR A 112 -11.41 -12.63 -5.49
CA THR A 112 -10.44 -11.98 -6.39
C THR A 112 -9.98 -12.97 -7.46
N GLY A 113 -10.32 -12.69 -8.72
CA GLY A 113 -9.85 -13.45 -9.87
C GLY A 113 -8.39 -13.11 -10.20
N PHE A 114 -7.55 -14.14 -10.34
CA PHE A 114 -6.18 -13.99 -10.82
C PHE A 114 -6.11 -14.41 -12.30
N PRO A 115 -6.06 -13.46 -13.27
CA PRO A 115 -5.93 -13.82 -14.66
C PRO A 115 -4.56 -14.46 -14.92
N LYS A 116 -4.55 -15.67 -15.45
CA LYS A 116 -3.34 -16.34 -15.90
C LYS A 116 -3.09 -16.08 -17.38
N LYS A 117 -1.84 -15.89 -17.74
CA LYS A 117 -1.42 -15.87 -19.14
C LYS A 117 -1.32 -17.30 -19.68
N GLY A 118 -1.82 -17.54 -20.89
CA GLY A 118 -1.70 -18.81 -21.61
C GLY A 118 -3.03 -19.55 -21.73
N THR A 119 -3.06 -20.43 -22.73
CA THR A 119 -4.25 -21.23 -23.09
C THR A 119 -4.24 -22.66 -22.55
N HIS A 120 -3.16 -23.05 -21.86
CA HIS A 120 -2.92 -24.44 -21.44
C HIS A 120 -2.91 -24.65 -19.92
N SER A 121 -3.43 -23.72 -19.14
CA SER A 121 -3.54 -23.93 -17.68
C SER A 121 -4.70 -24.86 -17.36
N VAL A 122 -4.37 -26.02 -16.80
CA VAL A 122 -5.37 -27.01 -16.36
C VAL A 122 -6.04 -26.55 -15.06
N GLY A 123 -7.35 -26.79 -14.94
CA GLY A 123 -8.11 -26.48 -13.72
C GLY A 123 -8.43 -25.00 -13.51
N VAL A 124 -8.32 -24.19 -14.56
CA VAL A 124 -8.68 -22.77 -14.53
C VAL A 124 -10.05 -22.59 -15.19
N ALA A 125 -11.04 -22.21 -14.38
CA ALA A 125 -12.37 -21.83 -14.86
C ALA A 125 -12.85 -20.62 -14.07
N ARG A 126 -13.73 -19.83 -14.69
CA ARG A 126 -14.52 -18.84 -13.96
C ARG A 126 -15.45 -19.61 -13.01
N GLN A 127 -15.30 -19.36 -11.72
CA GLN A 127 -16.21 -19.89 -10.70
C GLN A 127 -17.14 -18.76 -10.26
N TYR A 128 -18.42 -19.03 -10.31
CA TYR A 128 -19.47 -18.12 -9.87
C TYR A 128 -20.08 -18.64 -8.59
#